data_1123ce8d5aa064b39930c2f4003fb35a
#
_entry.id   1123ce8d5aa064b39930c2f4003fb35a
#
_cell.length_a   1.000
_cell.length_b   1.000
_cell.length_c   1.000
_cell.angle_alpha   90.00
_cell.angle_beta   90.00
_cell.angle_gamma   90.00
#
_symmetry.space_group_name_H-M   'P 1'
#
loop_
_entity.id
_entity.type
_entity.pdbx_description
1 polymer ?
#
loop_
_entity_poly.entity_id
_entity_poly.type
_entity_poly.pdbx_seq_one_letter_code
_entity_poly.pdbx_strand_id
1 'polypeptide(L)'
;NNTIYDGIPEQLSKLRADGYYLAIASCKPQYQCIPICEHFHLDTMVNGIYGASEDNSRLDKDQVIQWAFDHIGFDEAAGDKALMVGDRWTDADGAKACGLDCLGCGWGYAEPGELKEHGAYKVIDSVSELAQTIEDYFV
;
A
#
# COMPACT_ATOMS: atom_id res chain seq x y z
N ASN A 1 -1.15 15.07 -12.08
CA ASN A 1 -0.62 14.10 -13.03
C ASN A 1 -0.34 12.77 -12.34
N ASN A 2 -1.23 11.84 -12.57
CA ASN A 2 -1.08 10.50 -12.03
C ASN A 2 -0.56 9.59 -13.14
N THR A 3 0.62 9.02 -12.93
CA THR A 3 1.16 8.01 -13.82
C THR A 3 1.57 6.80 -13.01
N ILE A 4 1.55 5.64 -13.65
CA ILE A 4 2.08 4.42 -13.06
C ILE A 4 3.55 4.33 -13.45
N TYR A 5 4.42 4.09 -12.47
CA TYR A 5 5.85 3.90 -12.74
C TYR A 5 6.07 2.62 -13.55
N ASP A 6 7.04 2.69 -14.47
CA ASP A 6 7.38 1.54 -15.31
C ASP A 6 7.75 0.34 -14.45
N GLY A 7 7.21 -0.80 -14.82
CA GLY A 7 7.49 -2.06 -14.13
C GLY A 7 6.54 -2.39 -12.99
N ILE A 8 5.71 -1.45 -12.54
CA ILE A 8 4.76 -1.72 -11.47
C ILE A 8 3.76 -2.83 -11.84
N PRO A 9 3.13 -2.82 -13.03
CA PRO A 9 2.20 -3.88 -13.38
C PRO A 9 2.82 -5.28 -13.32
N GLU A 10 4.07 -5.42 -13.75
CA GLU A 10 4.77 -6.70 -13.73
C GLU A 10 5.03 -7.18 -12.31
N GLN A 11 5.41 -6.25 -11.41
CA GLN A 11 5.65 -6.57 -10.00
C GLN A 11 4.36 -6.99 -9.30
N LEU A 12 3.26 -6.28 -9.55
CA LEU A 12 1.96 -6.62 -8.96
C LEU A 12 1.47 -7.97 -9.48
N SER A 13 1.62 -8.22 -10.77
CA SER A 13 1.25 -9.50 -11.37
C SER A 13 2.00 -10.66 -10.74
N LYS A 14 3.31 -10.50 -10.51
CA LYS A 14 4.12 -11.52 -9.87
C LYS A 14 3.63 -11.80 -8.45
N LEU A 15 3.35 -10.77 -7.68
CA LEU A 15 2.88 -10.93 -6.30
C LEU A 15 1.53 -11.66 -6.26
N ARG A 16 0.60 -11.32 -7.15
CA ARG A 16 -0.68 -11.98 -7.20
C ARG A 16 -0.55 -13.44 -7.61
N ALA A 17 0.34 -13.73 -8.57
CA ALA A 17 0.60 -15.11 -9.00
C ALA A 17 1.18 -15.94 -7.86
N ASP A 18 1.93 -15.31 -6.96
CA ASP A 18 2.53 -15.97 -5.81
C ASP A 18 1.59 -16.05 -4.59
N GLY A 19 0.33 -15.64 -4.76
CA GLY A 19 -0.71 -15.84 -3.74
C GLY A 19 -0.93 -14.69 -2.78
N TYR A 20 -0.31 -13.53 -2.99
CA TYR A 20 -0.51 -12.37 -2.11
C TYR A 20 -1.83 -11.68 -2.41
N TYR A 21 -2.50 -11.21 -1.36
CA TYR A 21 -3.64 -10.33 -1.49
C TYR A 21 -3.12 -8.89 -1.58
N LEU A 22 -3.46 -8.20 -2.65
CA LEU A 22 -3.01 -6.82 -2.90
C LEU A 22 -4.17 -5.86 -2.72
N ALA A 23 -3.95 -4.80 -1.96
CA ALA A 23 -4.95 -3.78 -1.72
C ALA A 23 -4.33 -2.39 -1.87
N ILE A 24 -5.10 -1.46 -2.40
CA ILE A 24 -4.74 -0.06 -2.43
C ILE A 24 -5.41 0.62 -1.23
N ALA A 25 -4.65 1.39 -0.46
CA ALA A 25 -5.15 2.21 0.64
C ALA A 25 -4.76 3.65 0.37
N SER A 26 -5.75 4.53 0.28
CA SER A 26 -5.54 5.92 -0.10
C SER A 26 -6.33 6.85 0.81
N CYS A 27 -5.80 8.06 1.05
CA CYS A 27 -6.54 9.10 1.75
C CYS A 27 -7.50 9.89 0.86
N LYS A 28 -7.51 9.59 -0.45
CA LYS A 28 -8.54 10.13 -1.33
C LYS A 28 -9.88 9.47 -1.04
N PRO A 29 -11.00 10.19 -1.18
CA PRO A 29 -12.31 9.57 -0.98
C PRO A 29 -12.52 8.35 -1.88
N GLN A 30 -13.24 7.37 -1.36
CA GLN A 30 -13.49 6.10 -2.06
C GLN A 30 -14.05 6.32 -3.47
N TYR A 31 -14.98 7.27 -3.63
CA TYR A 31 -15.60 7.52 -4.93
C TYR A 31 -14.61 8.10 -5.95
N GLN A 32 -13.48 8.67 -5.49
CA GLN A 32 -12.42 9.15 -6.38
C GLN A 32 -11.38 8.09 -6.67
N CYS A 33 -11.12 7.20 -5.71
CA CYS A 33 -10.12 6.15 -5.87
C CYS A 33 -10.49 5.18 -6.99
N ILE A 34 -11.75 4.77 -7.04
CA ILE A 34 -12.18 3.75 -8.00
C ILE A 34 -12.01 4.21 -9.44
N PRO A 35 -12.49 5.41 -9.86
CA PRO A 35 -12.27 5.86 -11.23
C PRO A 35 -10.80 6.05 -11.60
N ILE A 36 -9.98 6.51 -10.64
CA ILE A 36 -8.55 6.70 -10.89
C ILE A 36 -7.89 5.34 -11.13
N CYS A 37 -8.20 4.36 -10.30
CA CYS A 37 -7.65 3.01 -10.46
C CYS A 37 -8.12 2.36 -11.75
N GLU A 38 -9.37 2.57 -12.14
CA GLU A 38 -9.89 2.06 -13.41
C GLU A 38 -9.18 2.69 -14.60
N HIS A 39 -8.92 3.99 -14.52
CA HIS A 39 -8.21 4.71 -15.59
C HIS A 39 -6.82 4.12 -15.84
N PHE A 40 -6.12 3.72 -14.79
CA PHE A 40 -4.78 3.12 -14.90
C PHE A 40 -4.80 1.59 -14.91
N HIS A 41 -5.98 0.98 -14.96
CA HIS A 41 -6.17 -0.47 -14.94
C HIS A 41 -5.66 -1.14 -13.66
N LEU A 42 -5.49 -0.37 -12.58
CA LEU A 42 -5.05 -0.90 -11.29
C LEU A 42 -6.14 -1.78 -10.66
N ASP A 43 -7.40 -1.52 -10.97
CA ASP A 43 -8.52 -2.31 -10.48
C ASP A 43 -8.43 -3.78 -10.87
N THR A 44 -7.76 -4.08 -11.99
CA THR A 44 -7.54 -5.45 -12.43
C THR A 44 -6.26 -6.06 -11.86
N MET A 45 -5.39 -5.25 -11.28
CA MET A 45 -4.08 -5.66 -10.76
C MET A 45 -4.08 -5.93 -9.27
N VAL A 46 -5.13 -5.48 -8.57
CA VAL A 46 -5.23 -5.62 -7.11
C VAL A 46 -6.54 -6.29 -6.73
N ASN A 47 -6.60 -6.77 -5.49
CA ASN A 47 -7.78 -7.49 -4.97
C ASN A 47 -8.81 -6.53 -4.37
N GLY A 48 -8.39 -5.36 -3.90
CA GLY A 48 -9.30 -4.39 -3.32
C GLY A 48 -8.77 -2.97 -3.36
N ILE A 49 -9.68 -2.01 -3.32
CA ILE A 49 -9.37 -0.59 -3.35
C ILE A 49 -10.11 0.06 -2.19
N TYR A 50 -9.36 0.73 -1.31
CA TYR A 50 -9.88 1.30 -0.07
C TYR A 50 -9.46 2.76 0.04
N GLY A 51 -10.45 3.64 0.15
CA GLY A 51 -10.22 5.08 0.25
C GLY A 51 -10.88 5.69 1.48
N ALA A 52 -10.79 7.00 1.61
CA ALA A 52 -11.40 7.73 2.70
C ALA A 52 -12.92 7.80 2.53
N SER A 53 -13.62 8.07 3.64
CA SER A 53 -15.06 8.28 3.61
C SER A 53 -15.40 9.73 3.24
N GLU A 54 -16.63 9.98 2.82
CA GLU A 54 -17.11 11.32 2.53
C GLU A 54 -17.51 12.08 3.80
N ASP A 55 -17.85 11.36 4.85
CA ASP A 55 -18.44 11.93 6.08
C ASP A 55 -17.41 12.19 7.19
N ASN A 56 -16.13 12.19 6.86
CA ASN A 56 -15.03 12.42 7.79
C ASN A 56 -14.82 11.35 8.85
N SER A 57 -15.52 10.22 8.78
CA SER A 57 -15.34 9.12 9.74
C SER A 57 -14.10 8.29 9.44
N ARG A 58 -13.55 8.41 8.24
CA ARG A 58 -12.39 7.65 7.80
C ARG A 58 -11.57 8.55 6.88
N LEU A 59 -10.63 9.34 7.45
CA LEU A 59 -9.81 10.28 6.68
C LEU A 59 -8.33 9.95 6.71
N ASP A 60 -7.82 9.52 7.86
CA ASP A 60 -6.39 9.28 8.02
C ASP A 60 -6.01 7.90 7.49
N LYS A 61 -4.74 7.75 7.13
CA LYS A 61 -4.24 6.51 6.53
C LYS A 61 -4.50 5.29 7.44
N ASP A 62 -4.31 5.45 8.76
CA ASP A 62 -4.55 4.36 9.69
C ASP A 62 -6.02 3.93 9.72
N GLN A 63 -6.93 4.89 9.59
CA GLN A 63 -8.36 4.60 9.54
C GLN A 63 -8.72 3.84 8.26
N VAL A 64 -8.11 4.23 7.13
CA VAL A 64 -8.33 3.53 5.86
C VAL A 64 -7.79 2.11 5.92
N ILE A 65 -6.60 1.92 6.49
CA ILE A 65 -5.99 0.59 6.64
C ILE A 65 -6.88 -0.29 7.50
N GLN A 66 -7.36 0.21 8.63
CA GLN A 66 -8.21 -0.56 9.53
C GLN A 66 -9.53 -0.95 8.85
N TRP A 67 -10.12 -0.04 8.10
CA TRP A 67 -11.34 -0.33 7.34
C TRP A 67 -11.10 -1.41 6.29
N ALA A 68 -9.95 -1.36 5.62
CA ALA A 68 -9.58 -2.40 4.66
C ALA A 68 -9.45 -3.75 5.34
N PHE A 69 -8.81 -3.82 6.51
CA PHE A 69 -8.67 -5.05 7.27
C PHE A 69 -10.03 -5.63 7.66
N ASP A 70 -10.96 -4.78 8.08
CA ASP A 70 -12.30 -5.23 8.46
C ASP A 70 -13.04 -5.83 7.26
N HIS A 71 -12.87 -5.24 6.08
CA HIS A 71 -13.48 -5.73 4.85
C HIS A 71 -12.86 -7.03 4.34
N ILE A 72 -11.54 -7.14 4.45
CA ILE A 72 -10.80 -8.32 3.99
C ILE A 72 -10.98 -9.50 4.94
N GLY A 73 -11.30 -9.21 6.20
CA GLY A 73 -11.33 -10.23 7.23
C GLY A 73 -9.94 -10.57 7.77
N PHE A 74 -9.04 -9.59 7.76
CA PHE A 74 -7.68 -9.77 8.25
C PHE A 74 -7.70 -10.15 9.72
N ASP A 75 -7.02 -11.23 10.08
CA ASP A 75 -7.00 -11.75 11.45
C ASP A 75 -5.58 -12.16 11.84
N GLU A 76 -4.91 -11.28 12.59
CA GLU A 76 -3.56 -11.53 13.09
C GLU A 76 -3.49 -12.78 13.97
N ALA A 77 -4.54 -13.01 14.76
CA ALA A 77 -4.59 -14.17 15.64
C ALA A 77 -4.67 -15.48 14.84
N ALA A 78 -5.18 -15.43 13.62
CA ALA A 78 -5.22 -16.59 12.73
C ALA A 78 -3.91 -16.77 11.95
N GLY A 79 -2.92 -15.88 12.15
CA GLY A 79 -1.64 -15.96 11.47
C GLY A 79 -1.50 -15.05 10.25
N ASP A 80 -2.51 -14.22 9.98
CA ASP A 80 -2.43 -13.30 8.85
C ASP A 80 -1.36 -12.24 9.10
N LYS A 81 -0.63 -11.89 8.04
CA LYS A 81 0.41 -10.86 8.10
C LYS A 81 0.20 -9.86 6.98
N ALA A 82 0.57 -8.61 7.23
CA ALA A 82 0.44 -7.54 6.26
C ALA A 82 1.66 -6.65 6.28
N LEU A 83 1.93 -6.04 5.12
CA LEU A 83 3.01 -5.09 4.94
C LEU A 83 2.45 -3.88 4.20
N MET A 84 2.74 -2.69 4.72
CA MET A 84 2.42 -1.44 4.02
C MET A 84 3.54 -1.12 3.04
N VAL A 85 3.17 -0.70 1.84
CA VAL A 85 4.12 -0.24 0.83
C VAL A 85 3.73 1.19 0.47
N GLY A 86 4.65 2.12 0.62
CA GLY A 86 4.31 3.51 0.39
C GLY A 86 5.50 4.39 0.04
N ASP A 87 5.19 5.61 -0.42
CA ASP A 87 6.18 6.56 -0.88
C ASP A 87 6.16 7.88 -0.11
N ARG A 88 5.35 7.97 0.96
CA ARG A 88 5.25 9.19 1.78
C ARG A 88 5.24 8.83 3.26
N TRP A 89 5.60 9.84 4.08
CA TRP A 89 5.61 9.69 5.53
C TRP A 89 4.25 9.28 6.11
N THR A 90 3.15 9.70 5.46
CA THR A 90 1.80 9.33 5.89
C THR A 90 1.57 7.82 5.80
N ASP A 91 2.17 7.16 4.81
CA ASP A 91 2.08 5.71 4.67
C ASP A 91 2.83 5.02 5.81
N ALA A 92 4.03 5.50 6.13
CA ALA A 92 4.83 4.94 7.21
C ALA A 92 4.17 5.14 8.58
N ASP A 93 3.65 6.35 8.84
CA ASP A 93 2.99 6.64 10.11
C ASP A 93 1.68 5.86 10.25
N GLY A 94 0.90 5.75 9.17
CA GLY A 94 -0.34 4.98 9.19
C GLY A 94 -0.10 3.49 9.44
N ALA A 95 0.95 2.95 8.84
CA ALA A 95 1.35 1.56 9.08
C ALA A 95 1.71 1.35 10.55
N LYS A 96 2.52 2.24 11.11
CA LYS A 96 2.94 2.17 12.51
C LYS A 96 1.74 2.21 13.45
N ALA A 97 0.77 3.07 13.17
CA ALA A 97 -0.44 3.19 13.99
C ALA A 97 -1.26 1.90 13.95
N CYS A 98 -1.16 1.12 12.90
CA CYS A 98 -1.85 -0.18 12.75
C CYS A 98 -0.97 -1.36 13.16
N GLY A 99 0.23 -1.13 13.67
CA GLY A 99 1.13 -2.20 14.06
C GLY A 99 1.81 -2.91 12.90
N LEU A 100 1.92 -2.24 11.75
CA LEU A 100 2.53 -2.82 10.56
C LEU A 100 3.89 -2.20 10.28
N ASP A 101 4.75 -2.96 9.61
CA ASP A 101 5.96 -2.42 9.02
C ASP A 101 5.63 -1.75 7.68
N CYS A 102 6.46 -0.80 7.27
CA CYS A 102 6.30 -0.11 6.00
C CYS A 102 7.57 -0.28 5.16
N LEU A 103 7.37 -0.71 3.93
CA LEU A 103 8.41 -0.72 2.91
C LEU A 103 8.31 0.58 2.14
N GLY A 104 9.37 1.38 2.16
CA GLY A 104 9.39 2.66 1.47
C GLY A 104 9.85 2.54 0.02
N CYS A 105 9.18 3.29 -0.85
CA CYS A 105 9.50 3.36 -2.28
C CYS A 105 10.22 4.68 -2.56
N GLY A 106 11.53 4.61 -2.79
CA GLY A 106 12.36 5.80 -2.93
C GLY A 106 12.18 6.54 -4.25
N TRP A 107 11.52 5.92 -5.22
CA TRP A 107 11.25 6.58 -6.51
C TRP A 107 10.01 7.49 -6.49
N GLY A 108 9.29 7.55 -5.39
CA GLY A 108 8.06 8.33 -5.27
C GLY A 108 8.29 9.78 -4.85
N TYR A 109 7.39 10.32 -4.05
CA TYR A 109 7.35 11.74 -3.72
C TYR A 109 8.02 12.11 -2.40
N ALA A 110 8.60 11.15 -1.68
CA ALA A 110 9.21 11.45 -0.39
C ALA A 110 10.45 12.32 -0.55
N GLU A 111 10.64 13.23 0.41
CA GLU A 111 11.89 13.96 0.52
C GLU A 111 13.02 13.02 0.95
N PRO A 112 14.29 13.32 0.65
CA PRO A 112 15.39 12.48 1.07
C PRO A 112 15.36 12.21 2.58
N GLY A 113 15.38 10.93 2.95
CA GLY A 113 15.37 10.51 4.36
C GLY A 113 14.00 10.49 5.02
N GLU A 114 12.96 10.99 4.37
CA GLU A 114 11.62 11.10 4.95
C GLU A 114 11.08 9.75 5.42
N LEU A 115 11.14 8.76 4.56
CA LEU A 115 10.59 7.43 4.86
C LEU A 115 11.32 6.76 6.01
N LYS A 116 12.64 6.85 6.01
CA LYS A 116 13.45 6.27 7.07
C LYS A 116 13.19 6.96 8.41
N GLU A 117 13.07 8.27 8.41
CA GLU A 117 12.78 9.05 9.64
C GLU A 117 11.43 8.69 10.23
N HIS A 118 10.44 8.36 9.39
CA HIS A 118 9.11 7.97 9.84
C HIS A 118 8.98 6.46 10.09
N GLY A 119 10.09 5.72 10.04
CA GLY A 119 10.13 4.36 10.53
C GLY A 119 9.92 3.26 9.50
N ALA A 120 10.07 3.56 8.19
CA ALA A 120 10.09 2.49 7.19
C ALA A 120 11.23 1.53 7.54
N TYR A 121 10.93 0.23 7.52
CA TYR A 121 11.95 -0.76 7.88
C TYR A 121 13.03 -0.88 6.79
N LYS A 122 12.68 -0.51 5.57
CA LYS A 122 13.58 -0.55 4.44
C LYS A 122 13.06 0.41 3.37
N VAL A 123 13.96 1.01 2.61
CA VAL A 123 13.62 1.84 1.46
C VAL A 123 14.33 1.26 0.25
N ILE A 124 13.57 0.98 -0.82
CA ILE A 124 14.12 0.50 -2.07
C ILE A 124 14.07 1.60 -3.13
N ASP A 125 15.05 1.64 -4.01
CA ASP A 125 15.19 2.70 -5.00
C ASP A 125 14.76 2.31 -6.40
N SER A 126 14.48 1.02 -6.61
CA SER A 126 14.13 0.50 -7.94
C SER A 126 12.86 -0.32 -7.89
N VAL A 127 11.95 -0.04 -8.82
CA VAL A 127 10.69 -0.78 -8.96
C VAL A 127 10.96 -2.28 -9.15
N SER A 128 12.04 -2.64 -9.83
CA SER A 128 12.38 -4.05 -10.09
C SER A 128 12.66 -4.85 -8.82
N GLU A 129 12.93 -4.19 -7.69
CA GLU A 129 13.18 -4.86 -6.42
C GLU A 129 11.92 -5.12 -5.61
N LEU A 130 10.78 -4.57 -6.04
CA LEU A 130 9.57 -4.52 -5.21
C LEU A 130 9.08 -5.91 -4.80
N ALA A 131 8.78 -6.77 -5.78
CA ALA A 131 8.20 -8.08 -5.48
C ALA A 131 9.16 -8.94 -4.65
N GLN A 132 10.44 -8.96 -5.01
CA GLN A 132 11.43 -9.76 -4.28
C GLN A 132 11.59 -9.29 -2.84
N THR A 133 11.61 -7.98 -2.61
CA THR A 133 11.72 -7.43 -1.27
C THR A 133 10.51 -7.80 -0.42
N ILE A 134 9.31 -7.73 -0.99
CA ILE A 134 8.08 -8.11 -0.29
C ILE A 134 8.11 -9.61 0.05
N GLU A 135 8.48 -10.45 -0.91
CA GLU A 135 8.55 -11.90 -0.68
C GLU A 135 9.57 -12.24 0.40
N ASP A 136 10.72 -11.57 0.41
CA ASP A 136 11.75 -11.77 1.44
C ASP A 136 11.24 -11.38 2.83
N TYR A 137 10.38 -10.36 2.91
CA TYR A 137 9.80 -9.92 4.17
C TYR A 137 8.94 -11.02 4.81
N PHE A 138 8.19 -11.75 3.99
CA PHE A 138 7.24 -12.76 4.48
C PHE A 138 7.83 -14.17 4.61
N VAL A 139 9.07 -14.35 4.27
CA VAL A 139 9.75 -15.65 4.38
C VAL A 139 10.03 -16.00 5.86
#